data_e52370208016047d6f7e20e8cfce7885
#
_entry.id   e52370208016047d6f7e20e8cfce7885
#
_cell.length_a   1.000
_cell.length_b   1.000
_cell.length_c   1.000
_cell.angle_alpha   90.00
_cell.angle_beta   90.00
_cell.angle_gamma   90.00
#
_symmetry.space_group_name_H-M   'P 1'
#
loop_
_entity.id
_entity.type
_entity.pdbx_description
1 polymer ?
#
loop_
_entity_poly.entity_id
_entity_poly.type
_entity_poly.pdbx_seq_one_letter_code
_entity_poly.pdbx_strand_id
1 'polypeptide(L)'
;MTMKMNKKARIAAIALCIAMLALSAAACKSQDQIEEQKNIVASTQSTDGYYDTRSTVRVTGTGTVSIKPDIAEVGFTVRAQEKDVSDAQQQNAKLMEAVLEVIKARGIAEEDIETGYLNINEVRDYSKNTSKVVGYEVYHTVNVKVRDMDVLGSLISEAVAAGASDVSGPEYSIEDDSEAYLQALGM
;
A
#
# COMPACT_ATOMS: atom_id res chain seq x y z
N MET A 1 54.94 -26.34 13.01
CA MET A 1 55.90 -25.32 13.47
C MET A 1 55.32 -24.59 14.68
N THR A 2 55.53 -25.14 15.87
CA THR A 2 54.95 -24.66 17.13
C THR A 2 55.88 -23.63 17.74
N MET A 3 55.47 -22.36 17.67
CA MET A 3 56.21 -21.25 18.26
C MET A 3 56.07 -21.27 19.78
N LYS A 4 57.19 -21.58 20.50
CA LYS A 4 57.28 -21.55 21.95
C LYS A 4 57.23 -20.09 22.42
N MET A 5 56.05 -19.63 22.83
CA MET A 5 55.87 -18.31 23.45
C MET A 5 56.55 -18.22 24.79
N ASN A 6 57.32 -17.15 25.00
CA ASN A 6 58.08 -16.85 26.21
C ASN A 6 57.14 -16.60 27.40
N LYS A 7 57.52 -17.06 28.62
CA LYS A 7 56.71 -16.93 29.85
C LYS A 7 56.21 -15.51 30.13
N LYS A 8 57.01 -14.49 29.80
CA LYS A 8 56.60 -13.07 29.94
C LYS A 8 55.49 -12.67 28.98
N ALA A 9 55.47 -13.21 27.76
CA ALA A 9 54.38 -12.95 26.78
C ALA A 9 53.05 -13.62 27.16
N ARG A 10 53.12 -14.77 27.85
CA ARG A 10 51.91 -15.44 28.37
C ARG A 10 51.26 -14.67 29.52
N ILE A 11 52.09 -14.08 30.41
CA ILE A 11 51.59 -13.28 31.54
C ILE A 11 50.97 -11.96 31.01
N ALA A 12 51.57 -11.34 30.02
CA ALA A 12 51.02 -10.14 29.38
C ALA A 12 49.70 -10.41 28.66
N ALA A 13 49.55 -11.55 27.98
CA ALA A 13 48.32 -11.94 27.31
C ALA A 13 47.16 -12.21 28.28
N ILE A 14 47.49 -12.86 29.45
CA ILE A 14 46.50 -13.14 30.49
C ILE A 14 46.04 -11.84 31.17
N ALA A 15 46.99 -10.91 31.45
CA ALA A 15 46.63 -9.60 32.00
C ALA A 15 45.76 -8.76 31.06
N LEU A 16 45.99 -8.84 29.75
CA LEU A 16 45.17 -8.15 28.73
C LEU A 16 43.75 -8.73 28.65
N CYS A 17 43.61 -10.05 28.77
CA CYS A 17 42.28 -10.70 28.77
C CYS A 17 41.48 -10.35 30.04
N ILE A 18 42.12 -10.27 31.19
CA ILE A 18 41.46 -9.88 32.45
C ILE A 18 41.02 -8.41 32.41
N ALA A 19 41.81 -7.53 31.80
CA ALA A 19 41.44 -6.13 31.61
C ALA A 19 40.23 -5.97 30.66
N MET A 20 40.12 -6.78 29.59
CA MET A 20 38.96 -6.78 28.70
C MET A 20 37.69 -7.34 29.34
N LEU A 21 37.79 -8.34 30.21
CA LEU A 21 36.66 -8.84 30.98
C LEU A 21 36.12 -7.83 32.00
N ALA A 22 36.99 -6.99 32.58
CA ALA A 22 36.57 -5.95 33.52
C ALA A 22 35.83 -4.77 32.86
N LEU A 23 36.11 -4.47 31.58
CA LEU A 23 35.37 -3.46 30.83
C LEU A 23 33.96 -3.91 30.42
N SER A 24 33.72 -5.20 30.24
CA SER A 24 32.37 -5.71 29.89
C SER A 24 31.39 -5.68 31.06
N ALA A 25 31.87 -5.68 32.32
CA ALA A 25 31.01 -5.58 33.49
C ALA A 25 30.54 -4.14 33.81
N ALA A 26 31.19 -3.11 33.23
CA ALA A 26 30.78 -1.72 33.39
C ALA A 26 29.64 -1.31 32.43
N ALA A 27 29.47 -2.03 31.32
CA ALA A 27 28.42 -1.75 30.35
C ALA A 27 27.02 -2.24 30.79
N CYS A 28 26.93 -3.21 31.71
CA CYS A 28 25.64 -3.69 32.23
C CYS A 28 25.02 -2.79 33.31
N LYS A 29 25.76 -1.81 33.86
CA LYS A 29 25.20 -0.91 34.89
C LYS A 29 24.46 0.30 34.31
N SER A 30 24.60 0.56 33.02
CA SER A 30 23.92 1.69 32.38
C SER A 30 22.46 1.40 31.93
N GLN A 31 22.08 0.13 31.87
CA GLN A 31 20.74 -0.25 31.42
C GLN A 31 19.71 -0.18 32.55
N ASP A 32 20.12 -0.51 33.77
CA ASP A 32 19.25 -0.40 34.95
C ASP A 32 18.96 1.07 35.35
N GLN A 33 19.87 1.99 35.02
CA GLN A 33 19.67 3.42 35.31
C GLN A 33 18.65 4.07 34.35
N ILE A 34 18.45 3.53 33.15
CA ILE A 34 17.50 4.07 32.19
C ILE A 34 16.06 3.61 32.51
N GLU A 35 15.90 2.40 33.08
CA GLU A 35 14.56 1.93 33.51
C GLU A 35 14.14 2.62 34.83
N GLU A 36 15.07 2.93 35.72
CA GLU A 36 14.75 3.64 36.96
C GLU A 36 14.35 5.11 36.67
N GLN A 37 14.96 5.78 35.69
CA GLN A 37 14.53 7.11 35.28
C GLN A 37 13.16 7.10 34.57
N LYS A 38 12.81 6.02 33.87
CA LYS A 38 11.49 5.91 33.23
C LYS A 38 10.37 5.73 34.24
N ASN A 39 10.64 5.05 35.34
CA ASN A 39 9.69 4.92 36.45
C ASN A 39 9.58 6.20 37.30
N ILE A 40 10.65 6.99 37.41
CA ILE A 40 10.60 8.26 38.16
C ILE A 40 9.78 9.33 37.41
N VAL A 41 9.80 9.33 36.07
CA VAL A 41 8.96 10.26 35.27
C VAL A 41 7.48 9.88 35.34
N ALA A 42 7.16 8.61 35.57
CA ALA A 42 5.78 8.16 35.79
C ALA A 42 5.27 8.42 37.22
N SER A 43 6.17 8.63 38.19
CA SER A 43 5.80 8.87 39.59
C SER A 43 5.85 10.33 40.04
N THR A 44 6.26 11.25 39.14
CA THR A 44 6.13 12.71 39.39
C THR A 44 4.76 13.24 38.98
N GLN A 45 3.71 12.44 39.14
CA GLN A 45 2.35 12.94 39.07
C GLN A 45 1.88 13.31 40.46
N SER A 46 1.77 14.66 40.62
CA SER A 46 0.89 15.34 41.54
C SER A 46 1.16 15.20 43.03
N THR A 47 2.02 16.07 43.51
CA THR A 47 1.95 16.53 44.89
C THR A 47 1.07 17.82 45.00
N ASP A 48 0.09 17.96 44.15
CA ASP A 48 -1.01 18.87 44.43
C ASP A 48 -2.28 18.04 44.64
N GLY A 49 -2.67 17.92 45.87
CA GLY A 49 -3.76 17.09 46.36
C GLY A 49 -5.16 17.56 45.89
N TYR A 50 -5.32 17.79 44.61
CA TYR A 50 -6.63 17.89 43.97
C TYR A 50 -6.89 16.58 43.23
N TYR A 51 -7.36 15.58 43.95
CA TYR A 51 -7.97 14.42 43.31
C TYR A 51 -9.23 14.91 42.60
N ASP A 52 -9.14 15.11 41.28
CA ASP A 52 -10.33 15.28 40.46
C ASP A 52 -11.11 13.96 40.47
N THR A 53 -12.02 13.86 41.43
CA THR A 53 -12.92 12.71 41.60
C THR A 53 -14.06 12.72 40.57
N ARG A 54 -13.92 13.48 39.48
CA ARG A 54 -14.90 13.40 38.40
C ARG A 54 -14.81 12.05 37.74
N SER A 55 -15.75 11.18 38.09
CA SER A 55 -15.94 9.93 37.36
C SER A 55 -16.28 10.27 35.92
N THR A 56 -15.36 9.95 35.00
CA THR A 56 -15.60 10.12 33.57
C THR A 56 -16.33 8.89 33.04
N VAL A 57 -17.49 9.10 32.43
CA VAL A 57 -18.21 8.08 31.69
C VAL A 57 -17.95 8.30 30.22
N ARG A 58 -17.37 7.31 29.56
CA ARG A 58 -17.23 7.33 28.10
C ARG A 58 -18.45 6.62 27.50
N VAL A 59 -19.17 7.34 26.66
CA VAL A 59 -20.29 6.81 25.91
C VAL A 59 -19.96 6.87 24.41
N THR A 60 -20.39 5.87 23.68
CA THR A 60 -20.24 5.83 22.21
C THR A 60 -21.65 5.75 21.64
N GLY A 61 -21.93 6.61 20.69
CA GLY A 61 -23.14 6.58 19.89
C GLY A 61 -22.79 6.27 18.43
N THR A 62 -23.71 5.66 17.69
CA THR A 62 -23.59 5.42 16.26
C THR A 62 -24.77 6.07 15.57
N GLY A 63 -24.50 6.98 14.63
CA GLY A 63 -25.48 7.52 13.70
C GLY A 63 -25.32 6.85 12.34
N THR A 64 -26.44 6.59 11.65
CA THR A 64 -26.42 6.00 10.30
C THR A 64 -27.30 6.85 9.37
N VAL A 65 -26.72 7.29 8.26
CA VAL A 65 -27.42 8.01 7.19
C VAL A 65 -27.31 7.17 5.91
N SER A 66 -28.41 7.06 5.19
CA SER A 66 -28.47 6.37 3.91
C SER A 66 -28.54 7.39 2.79
N ILE A 67 -27.58 7.35 1.87
CA ILE A 67 -27.48 8.31 0.76
C ILE A 67 -27.40 7.56 -0.55
N LYS A 68 -27.96 8.17 -1.62
CA LYS A 68 -27.86 7.65 -2.96
C LYS A 68 -26.46 7.99 -3.53
N PRO A 69 -25.73 7.02 -4.12
CA PRO A 69 -24.48 7.30 -4.81
C PRO A 69 -24.66 8.32 -5.94
N ASP A 70 -23.65 9.16 -6.14
CA ASP A 70 -23.60 10.17 -7.21
C ASP A 70 -22.46 9.92 -8.20
N ILE A 71 -21.50 9.04 -7.86
CA ILE A 71 -20.42 8.61 -8.74
C ILE A 71 -20.33 7.09 -8.83
N ALA A 72 -19.80 6.60 -9.96
CA ALA A 72 -19.36 5.22 -10.13
C ALA A 72 -17.92 5.19 -10.63
N GLU A 73 -17.10 4.34 -10.04
CA GLU A 73 -15.75 4.07 -10.50
C GLU A 73 -15.69 2.75 -11.27
N VAL A 74 -15.10 2.77 -12.46
CA VAL A 74 -14.97 1.60 -13.33
C VAL A 74 -13.54 1.51 -13.84
N GLY A 75 -12.93 0.34 -13.70
CA GLY A 75 -11.60 0.04 -14.24
C GLY A 75 -11.73 -0.71 -15.57
N PHE A 76 -11.07 -0.22 -16.61
CA PHE A 76 -10.94 -0.89 -17.89
C PHE A 76 -9.51 -1.39 -18.07
N THR A 77 -9.35 -2.68 -18.33
CA THR A 77 -8.05 -3.29 -18.58
C THR A 77 -7.94 -3.71 -20.03
N VAL A 78 -6.87 -3.28 -20.66
CA VAL A 78 -6.48 -3.73 -22.01
C VAL A 78 -5.36 -4.72 -21.90
N ARG A 79 -5.46 -5.83 -22.64
CA ARG A 79 -4.46 -6.89 -22.70
C ARG A 79 -3.99 -7.08 -24.12
N ALA A 80 -2.67 -7.17 -24.31
CA ALA A 80 -2.07 -7.53 -25.59
C ALA A 80 -0.97 -8.57 -25.35
N GLN A 81 -0.94 -9.62 -26.19
CA GLN A 81 0.05 -10.67 -26.12
C GLN A 81 0.72 -10.84 -27.49
N GLU A 82 2.06 -10.73 -27.51
CA GLU A 82 2.88 -10.89 -28.70
C GLU A 82 4.17 -11.68 -28.38
N LYS A 83 4.91 -12.05 -29.43
CA LYS A 83 6.19 -12.76 -29.24
C LYS A 83 7.28 -11.87 -28.70
N ASP A 84 7.26 -10.60 -29.07
CA ASP A 84 8.21 -9.57 -28.66
C ASP A 84 7.57 -8.55 -27.75
N VAL A 85 8.32 -8.08 -26.76
CA VAL A 85 7.85 -7.07 -25.79
C VAL A 85 7.43 -5.78 -26.49
N SER A 86 8.22 -5.33 -27.47
CA SER A 86 7.93 -4.09 -28.20
C SER A 86 6.62 -4.16 -28.95
N ASP A 87 6.32 -5.28 -29.59
CA ASP A 87 5.10 -5.48 -30.35
C ASP A 87 3.90 -5.56 -29.43
N ALA A 88 4.03 -6.26 -28.29
CA ALA A 88 3.00 -6.33 -27.26
C ALA A 88 2.67 -4.95 -26.69
N GLN A 89 3.68 -4.11 -26.41
CA GLN A 89 3.48 -2.74 -25.93
C GLN A 89 2.80 -1.86 -26.98
N GLN A 90 3.22 -1.93 -28.24
CA GLN A 90 2.61 -1.14 -29.32
C GLN A 90 1.14 -1.53 -29.55
N GLN A 91 0.84 -2.82 -29.53
CA GLN A 91 -0.53 -3.30 -29.67
C GLN A 91 -1.39 -2.87 -28.49
N ASN A 92 -0.86 -3.00 -27.26
CA ASN A 92 -1.56 -2.54 -26.05
C ASN A 92 -1.84 -1.04 -26.08
N ALA A 93 -0.87 -0.21 -26.49
CA ALA A 93 -1.03 1.23 -26.61
C ALA A 93 -2.14 1.61 -27.60
N LYS A 94 -2.21 0.95 -28.77
CA LYS A 94 -3.27 1.18 -29.76
C LYS A 94 -4.66 0.83 -29.23
N LEU A 95 -4.79 -0.29 -28.54
CA LEU A 95 -6.06 -0.71 -27.95
C LEU A 95 -6.48 0.24 -26.82
N MET A 96 -5.54 0.67 -25.97
CA MET A 96 -5.82 1.62 -24.92
C MET A 96 -6.24 2.99 -25.46
N GLU A 97 -5.61 3.46 -26.54
CA GLU A 97 -6.00 4.69 -27.22
C GLU A 97 -7.44 4.62 -27.71
N ALA A 98 -7.84 3.52 -28.36
CA ALA A 98 -9.21 3.31 -28.81
C ALA A 98 -10.22 3.29 -27.63
N VAL A 99 -9.88 2.67 -26.52
CA VAL A 99 -10.72 2.67 -25.31
C VAL A 99 -10.85 4.09 -24.74
N LEU A 100 -9.75 4.84 -24.66
CA LEU A 100 -9.76 6.23 -24.17
C LEU A 100 -10.56 7.16 -25.08
N GLU A 101 -10.52 6.97 -26.40
CA GLU A 101 -11.35 7.72 -27.33
C GLU A 101 -12.85 7.52 -27.07
N VAL A 102 -13.27 6.28 -26.82
CA VAL A 102 -14.66 5.96 -26.46
C VAL A 102 -15.04 6.63 -25.14
N ILE A 103 -14.19 6.55 -24.12
CA ILE A 103 -14.43 7.16 -22.80
C ILE A 103 -14.61 8.68 -22.94
N LYS A 104 -13.71 9.34 -23.66
CA LYS A 104 -13.78 10.78 -23.92
C LYS A 104 -14.99 11.17 -24.77
N ALA A 105 -15.37 10.36 -25.76
CA ALA A 105 -16.55 10.59 -26.60
C ALA A 105 -17.87 10.53 -25.80
N ARG A 106 -17.88 9.84 -24.66
CA ARG A 106 -19.01 9.80 -23.72
C ARG A 106 -19.08 10.99 -22.77
N GLY A 107 -18.18 11.97 -22.93
CA GLY A 107 -18.18 13.21 -22.15
C GLY A 107 -17.50 13.08 -20.79
N ILE A 108 -16.74 12.01 -20.55
CA ILE A 108 -15.92 11.88 -19.32
C ILE A 108 -14.78 12.89 -19.41
N ALA A 109 -14.63 13.70 -18.37
CA ALA A 109 -13.57 14.69 -18.26
C ALA A 109 -12.19 14.02 -18.10
N GLU A 110 -11.14 14.67 -18.56
CA GLU A 110 -9.79 14.09 -18.49
C GLU A 110 -9.30 13.94 -17.04
N GLU A 111 -9.77 14.80 -16.14
CA GLU A 111 -9.51 14.74 -14.70
C GLU A 111 -10.16 13.53 -14.01
N ASP A 112 -11.18 12.93 -14.63
CA ASP A 112 -11.89 11.74 -14.15
C ASP A 112 -11.33 10.44 -14.74
N ILE A 113 -10.25 10.53 -15.51
CA ILE A 113 -9.58 9.39 -16.14
C ILE A 113 -8.19 9.26 -15.52
N GLU A 114 -8.01 8.24 -14.69
CA GLU A 114 -6.73 7.95 -14.06
C GLU A 114 -6.07 6.74 -14.70
N THR A 115 -4.80 6.90 -15.13
CA THR A 115 -4.00 5.77 -15.55
C THR A 115 -3.68 4.92 -14.33
N GLY A 116 -4.13 3.68 -14.33
CA GLY A 116 -3.84 2.72 -13.27
C GLY A 116 -2.43 2.15 -13.38
N TYR A 117 -2.30 0.84 -13.53
CA TYR A 117 -0.99 0.20 -13.64
C TYR A 117 -0.75 -0.37 -15.04
N LEU A 118 0.51 -0.37 -15.45
CA LEU A 118 1.01 -1.11 -16.61
C LEU A 118 1.91 -2.24 -16.11
N ASN A 119 1.64 -3.46 -16.56
CA ASN A 119 2.43 -4.63 -16.21
C ASN A 119 2.80 -5.42 -17.47
N ILE A 120 4.01 -5.97 -17.49
CA ILE A 120 4.53 -6.79 -18.59
C ILE A 120 4.98 -8.13 -18.01
N ASN A 121 4.37 -9.21 -18.47
CA ASN A 121 4.65 -10.55 -18.01
C ASN A 121 5.17 -11.43 -19.14
N GLU A 122 6.06 -12.36 -18.80
CA GLU A 122 6.46 -13.42 -19.71
C GLU A 122 5.37 -14.51 -19.77
N VAL A 123 4.95 -14.87 -20.96
CA VAL A 123 4.09 -16.04 -21.19
C VAL A 123 4.98 -17.25 -21.39
N ARG A 124 4.82 -18.27 -20.54
CA ARG A 124 5.64 -19.47 -20.53
C ARG A 124 4.83 -20.71 -20.88
N ASP A 125 5.39 -21.55 -21.74
CA ASP A 125 4.88 -22.89 -22.04
C ASP A 125 5.51 -23.92 -21.10
N TYR A 126 4.66 -24.65 -20.39
CA TYR A 126 5.03 -25.73 -19.47
C TYR A 126 4.71 -27.13 -19.99
N SER A 127 4.28 -27.26 -21.26
CA SER A 127 3.74 -28.50 -21.79
C SER A 127 4.76 -29.67 -21.90
N LYS A 128 6.07 -29.39 -21.89
CA LYS A 128 7.13 -30.39 -22.09
C LYS A 128 8.09 -30.55 -20.92
N ASN A 129 7.60 -30.37 -19.67
CA ASN A 129 8.46 -30.44 -18.48
C ASN A 129 9.65 -29.46 -18.49
N THR A 130 9.63 -28.48 -19.40
CA THR A 130 10.60 -27.40 -19.55
C THR A 130 9.83 -26.08 -19.61
N SER A 131 10.27 -25.11 -18.82
CA SER A 131 9.70 -23.75 -18.87
C SER A 131 10.37 -22.95 -19.99
N LYS A 132 9.63 -22.68 -21.08
CA LYS A 132 10.11 -21.86 -22.19
C LYS A 132 9.25 -20.62 -22.35
N VAL A 133 9.88 -19.44 -22.45
CA VAL A 133 9.17 -18.20 -22.79
C VAL A 133 8.68 -18.32 -24.25
N VAL A 134 7.39 -18.11 -24.46
CA VAL A 134 6.73 -18.20 -25.78
C VAL A 134 6.18 -16.85 -26.24
N GLY A 135 6.16 -15.85 -25.38
CA GLY A 135 5.72 -14.50 -25.68
C GLY A 135 5.71 -13.61 -24.45
N TYR A 136 5.17 -12.42 -24.61
CA TYR A 136 5.00 -11.42 -23.58
C TYR A 136 3.58 -10.91 -23.61
N GLU A 137 3.03 -10.66 -22.44
CA GLU A 137 1.68 -10.12 -22.25
C GLU A 137 1.77 -8.80 -21.50
N VAL A 138 1.12 -7.77 -22.04
CA VAL A 138 1.06 -6.44 -21.47
C VAL A 138 -0.37 -6.19 -20.99
N TYR A 139 -0.49 -5.78 -19.73
CA TYR A 139 -1.74 -5.32 -19.11
C TYR A 139 -1.64 -3.83 -18.86
N HIS A 140 -2.64 -3.10 -19.25
CA HIS A 140 -2.73 -1.68 -18.97
C HIS A 140 -4.15 -1.38 -18.51
N THR A 141 -4.28 -0.79 -17.31
CA THR A 141 -5.57 -0.45 -16.69
C THR A 141 -5.74 1.06 -16.61
N VAL A 142 -6.94 1.52 -16.89
CA VAL A 142 -7.39 2.88 -16.67
C VAL A 142 -8.61 2.85 -15.76
N ASN A 143 -8.65 3.71 -14.74
CA ASN A 143 -9.79 3.90 -13.86
C ASN A 143 -10.54 5.15 -14.28
N VAL A 144 -11.85 5.05 -14.32
CA VAL A 144 -12.74 6.10 -14.84
C VAL A 144 -13.81 6.39 -13.81
N LYS A 145 -13.91 7.65 -13.41
CA LYS A 145 -14.99 8.15 -12.57
C LYS A 145 -16.14 8.63 -13.45
N VAL A 146 -17.30 8.05 -13.26
CA VAL A 146 -18.52 8.35 -14.03
C VAL A 146 -19.54 8.99 -13.12
N ARG A 147 -19.92 10.25 -13.42
CA ARG A 147 -20.95 10.98 -12.69
C ARG A 147 -22.34 10.78 -13.26
N ASP A 148 -22.44 10.54 -14.55
CA ASP A 148 -23.71 10.23 -15.21
C ASP A 148 -23.94 8.71 -15.25
N MET A 149 -24.79 8.23 -14.34
CA MET A 149 -25.11 6.80 -14.23
C MET A 149 -25.85 6.25 -15.47
N ASP A 150 -26.53 7.11 -16.22
CA ASP A 150 -27.32 6.67 -17.38
C ASP A 150 -26.42 6.25 -18.56
N VAL A 151 -25.22 6.82 -18.65
CA VAL A 151 -24.27 6.46 -19.72
C VAL A 151 -23.40 5.24 -19.36
N LEU A 152 -23.39 4.80 -18.10
CA LEU A 152 -22.47 3.78 -17.60
C LEU A 152 -22.56 2.46 -18.35
N GLY A 153 -23.77 1.97 -18.59
CA GLY A 153 -23.98 0.69 -19.27
C GLY A 153 -23.51 0.72 -20.74
N SER A 154 -23.78 1.84 -21.44
CA SER A 154 -23.33 2.01 -22.82
C SER A 154 -21.82 2.21 -22.90
N LEU A 155 -21.23 2.95 -21.95
CA LEU A 155 -19.79 3.16 -21.84
C LEU A 155 -19.05 1.81 -21.71
N ILE A 156 -19.48 0.96 -20.78
CA ILE A 156 -18.88 -0.37 -20.59
C ILE A 156 -18.95 -1.19 -21.89
N SER A 157 -20.12 -1.23 -22.52
CA SER A 157 -20.31 -2.03 -23.75
C SER A 157 -19.42 -1.55 -24.90
N GLU A 158 -19.29 -0.25 -25.07
CA GLU A 158 -18.46 0.35 -26.11
C GLU A 158 -16.97 0.24 -25.83
N ALA A 159 -16.54 0.40 -24.57
CA ALA A 159 -15.15 0.19 -24.18
C ALA A 159 -14.70 -1.25 -24.45
N VAL A 160 -15.55 -2.24 -24.16
CA VAL A 160 -15.30 -3.65 -24.51
C VAL A 160 -15.21 -3.84 -26.01
N ALA A 161 -16.12 -3.24 -26.78
CA ALA A 161 -16.07 -3.30 -28.24
C ALA A 161 -14.83 -2.61 -28.83
N ALA A 162 -14.29 -1.59 -28.17
CA ALA A 162 -13.07 -0.88 -28.54
C ALA A 162 -11.79 -1.64 -28.19
N GLY A 163 -11.85 -2.69 -27.34
CA GLY A 163 -10.70 -3.51 -27.02
C GLY A 163 -10.38 -3.68 -25.53
N ALA A 164 -11.24 -3.21 -24.63
CA ALA A 164 -11.09 -3.56 -23.22
C ALA A 164 -11.29 -5.07 -23.02
N SER A 165 -10.29 -5.73 -22.48
CA SER A 165 -10.27 -7.19 -22.27
C SER A 165 -10.94 -7.59 -20.97
N ASP A 166 -10.97 -6.68 -20.00
CA ASP A 166 -11.58 -6.89 -18.69
C ASP A 166 -12.12 -5.57 -18.13
N VAL A 167 -13.20 -5.67 -17.35
CA VAL A 167 -13.85 -4.52 -16.71
C VAL A 167 -14.06 -4.85 -15.23
N SER A 168 -13.52 -4.01 -14.37
CA SER A 168 -13.69 -4.09 -12.92
C SER A 168 -14.64 -3.02 -12.41
N GLY A 169 -15.50 -3.36 -11.48
CA GLY A 169 -16.57 -2.50 -11.00
C GLY A 169 -17.89 -2.73 -11.74
N PRO A 170 -18.84 -1.76 -11.76
CA PRO A 170 -18.75 -0.43 -11.15
C PRO A 170 -18.80 -0.46 -9.62
N GLU A 171 -17.98 0.35 -8.99
CA GLU A 171 -18.05 0.65 -7.56
C GLU A 171 -18.77 1.99 -7.38
N TYR A 172 -19.86 1.95 -6.64
CA TYR A 172 -20.70 3.14 -6.42
C TYR A 172 -20.32 3.83 -5.13
N SER A 173 -20.08 5.14 -5.21
CA SER A 173 -19.70 5.96 -4.04
C SER A 173 -20.34 7.35 -4.10
N ILE A 174 -19.98 8.17 -3.14
CA ILE A 174 -20.39 9.56 -3.03
C ILE A 174 -19.12 10.39 -3.13
N GLU A 175 -19.10 11.40 -3.99
CA GLU A 175 -17.93 12.23 -4.20
C GLU A 175 -17.64 13.13 -2.99
N ASP A 176 -18.71 13.68 -2.36
CA ASP A 176 -18.60 14.46 -1.13
C ASP A 176 -19.59 13.95 -0.07
N ASP A 177 -19.09 13.26 0.94
CA ASP A 177 -19.85 12.72 2.05
C ASP A 177 -19.95 13.65 3.26
N SER A 178 -19.38 14.86 3.18
CA SER A 178 -19.23 15.79 4.30
C SER A 178 -20.57 16.16 4.94
N GLU A 179 -21.59 16.44 4.12
CA GLU A 179 -22.94 16.78 4.63
C GLU A 179 -23.59 15.59 5.31
N ALA A 180 -23.44 14.41 4.71
CA ALA A 180 -23.95 13.16 5.25
C ALA A 180 -23.30 12.80 6.59
N TYR A 181 -21.99 12.99 6.68
CA TYR A 181 -21.24 12.79 7.90
C TYR A 181 -21.72 13.72 9.03
N LEU A 182 -21.90 15.00 8.73
CA LEU A 182 -22.45 15.96 9.70
C LEU A 182 -23.87 15.61 10.13
N GLN A 183 -24.70 15.12 9.21
CA GLN A 183 -26.05 14.68 9.53
C GLN A 183 -26.03 13.44 10.45
N ALA A 184 -25.15 12.49 10.21
CA ALA A 184 -24.99 11.30 11.05
C ALA A 184 -24.51 11.67 12.48
N LEU A 185 -23.64 12.68 12.61
CA LEU A 185 -23.17 13.17 13.91
C LEU A 185 -24.24 13.92 14.70
N GLY A 186 -25.24 14.51 14.02
CA GLY A 186 -26.33 15.26 14.63
C GLY A 186 -27.49 14.40 15.12
N MET A 187 -27.48 13.10 14.84
CA MET A 187 -28.44 12.11 15.30
C MET A 187 -28.08 11.58 16.69
#